data_00977bfb683d43b0c0e1e65b5fbde103
#
_entry.id   00977bfb683d43b0c0e1e65b5fbde103
#
_cell.length_a   1.000
_cell.length_b   1.000
_cell.length_c   1.000
_cell.angle_alpha   90.00
_cell.angle_beta   90.00
_cell.angle_gamma   90.00
#
_symmetry.space_group_name_H-M   'P 1'
#
loop_
_entity.id
_entity.type
_entity.pdbx_description
1 polymer ?
#
loop_
_entity_poly.entity_id
_entity_poly.type
_entity_poly.pdbx_seq_one_letter_code
_entity_poly.pdbx_strand_id
1 'polypeptide(L)'
;MKCSIADMRNKEVINLQDGTRLGFVGDVEIDTENAKLTTIIIYGRSRLFGLLGRTDDIMIPWENIDVIGDETILVNHTIYASPQRRKQSLWSQFFWRIINGRKV
;
A
#
# COMPACT_ATOMS: atom_id res chain seq x y z
N MET A 1 -19.88 -16.56 -2.36
CA MET A 1 -18.78 -16.56 -3.32
C MET A 1 -17.47 -16.48 -2.59
N LYS A 2 -16.50 -17.19 -3.06
CA LYS A 2 -15.22 -17.28 -2.37
C LYS A 2 -14.11 -16.75 -3.25
N CYS A 3 -13.08 -16.21 -2.63
CA CYS A 3 -11.94 -15.66 -3.33
C CYS A 3 -10.69 -16.03 -2.56
N SER A 4 -9.72 -16.61 -3.22
CA SER A 4 -8.44 -16.91 -2.60
C SER A 4 -7.55 -15.67 -2.62
N ILE A 5 -6.47 -15.73 -1.85
CA ILE A 5 -5.50 -14.65 -1.89
C ILE A 5 -4.84 -14.57 -3.27
N ALA A 6 -4.62 -15.72 -3.88
CA ALA A 6 -4.07 -15.75 -5.23
C ALA A 6 -5.01 -15.06 -6.22
N ASP A 7 -6.31 -15.25 -6.05
CA ASP A 7 -7.30 -14.56 -6.89
C ASP A 7 -7.26 -13.06 -6.66
N MET A 8 -7.11 -12.64 -5.42
CA MET A 8 -7.05 -11.22 -5.09
C MET A 8 -5.87 -10.52 -5.77
N ARG A 9 -4.76 -11.23 -5.90
CA ARG A 9 -3.57 -10.65 -6.52
C ARG A 9 -3.75 -10.38 -8.01
N ASN A 10 -4.73 -10.99 -8.62
CA ASN A 10 -5.04 -10.77 -10.03
C ASN A 10 -6.10 -9.71 -10.25
N LYS A 11 -6.56 -9.07 -9.19
CA LYS A 11 -7.60 -8.06 -9.28
C LYS A 11 -7.00 -6.69 -9.09
N GLU A 12 -7.47 -5.76 -9.89
CA GLU A 12 -7.01 -4.38 -9.80
C GLU A 12 -7.78 -3.64 -8.72
N VAL A 13 -7.07 -2.90 -7.89
CA VAL A 13 -7.68 -2.12 -6.80
C VAL A 13 -7.99 -0.73 -7.30
N ILE A 14 -9.24 -0.32 -7.12
CA ILE A 14 -9.72 0.98 -7.58
C ILE A 14 -10.28 1.71 -6.38
N ASN A 15 -9.88 2.97 -6.24
CA ASN A 15 -10.34 3.82 -5.16
C ASN A 15 -11.65 4.47 -5.56
N LEU A 16 -12.68 4.22 -4.76
CA LEU A 16 -14.01 4.77 -5.04
C LEU A 16 -14.08 6.27 -4.83
N GLN A 17 -13.21 6.84 -4.03
CA GLN A 17 -13.28 8.27 -3.74
C GLN A 17 -12.93 9.12 -4.95
N ASP A 18 -12.02 8.66 -5.78
CA ASP A 18 -11.56 9.46 -6.91
C ASP A 18 -11.40 8.66 -8.20
N GLY A 19 -11.76 7.38 -8.18
CA GLY A 19 -11.64 6.54 -9.36
C GLY A 19 -10.22 6.15 -9.72
N THR A 20 -9.27 6.43 -8.86
CA THR A 20 -7.86 6.15 -9.14
C THR A 20 -7.61 4.64 -9.14
N ARG A 21 -6.84 4.19 -10.10
CA ARG A 21 -6.36 2.81 -10.13
C ARG A 21 -5.11 2.74 -9.29
N LEU A 22 -5.19 1.98 -8.20
CA LEU A 22 -4.09 1.91 -7.26
C LEU A 22 -3.08 0.84 -7.62
N GLY A 23 -3.50 -0.16 -8.37
CA GLY A 23 -2.63 -1.27 -8.74
C GLY A 23 -3.20 -2.59 -8.29
N PHE A 24 -2.34 -3.61 -8.24
CA PHE A 24 -2.76 -4.95 -7.87
C PHE A 24 -2.28 -5.26 -6.46
N VAL A 25 -3.03 -6.13 -5.79
CA VAL A 25 -2.63 -6.57 -4.45
C VAL A 25 -1.30 -7.30 -4.56
N GLY A 26 -0.32 -6.86 -3.79
CA GLY A 26 0.97 -7.51 -3.74
C GLY A 26 1.10 -8.46 -2.56
N ASP A 27 0.44 -8.11 -1.47
CA ASP A 27 0.54 -8.91 -0.26
C ASP A 27 -0.65 -8.61 0.64
N VAL A 28 -0.79 -9.40 1.69
CA VAL A 28 -1.79 -9.16 2.72
C VAL A 28 -1.13 -9.34 4.08
N GLU A 29 -1.66 -8.62 5.07
CA GLU A 29 -1.23 -8.81 6.44
C GLU A 29 -2.33 -9.49 7.22
N ILE A 30 -1.93 -10.39 8.08
CA ILE A 30 -2.83 -11.21 8.88
C ILE A 30 -2.51 -10.99 10.34
N ASP A 31 -3.54 -10.72 11.12
CA ASP A 31 -3.43 -10.70 12.58
C ASP A 31 -3.44 -12.15 13.06
N THR A 32 -2.30 -12.61 13.52
CA THR A 32 -2.17 -14.02 13.90
C THR A 32 -2.85 -14.34 15.22
N GLU A 33 -3.08 -13.34 16.07
CA GLU A 33 -3.77 -13.56 17.32
C GLU A 33 -5.26 -13.83 17.11
N ASN A 34 -5.86 -13.07 16.20
CA ASN A 34 -7.30 -13.18 15.94
C ASN A 34 -7.60 -13.93 14.65
N ALA A 35 -6.58 -14.34 13.92
CA ALA A 35 -6.72 -15.07 12.67
C ALA A 35 -7.59 -14.31 11.67
N LYS A 36 -7.28 -13.04 11.46
CA LYS A 36 -8.06 -12.18 10.58
C LYS A 36 -7.14 -11.40 9.66
N LEU A 37 -7.62 -11.13 8.45
CA LEU A 37 -6.95 -10.21 7.56
C LEU A 37 -7.07 -8.80 8.12
N THR A 38 -5.97 -8.07 8.09
CA THR A 38 -5.96 -6.69 8.59
C THR A 38 -5.74 -5.68 7.50
N THR A 39 -4.97 -6.02 6.49
CA THR A 39 -4.53 -5.02 5.50
C THR A 39 -4.23 -5.71 4.19
N ILE A 40 -4.53 -5.03 3.09
CA ILE A 40 -3.97 -5.42 1.80
C ILE A 40 -2.89 -4.42 1.44
N ILE A 41 -1.85 -4.90 0.78
CA ILE A 41 -0.69 -4.09 0.44
C ILE A 41 -0.54 -4.06 -1.07
N ILE A 42 -0.48 -2.86 -1.62
CA ILE A 42 -0.22 -2.65 -3.03
C ILE A 42 1.19 -2.12 -3.13
N TYR A 43 2.06 -2.87 -3.79
CA TYR A 43 3.46 -2.49 -3.86
C TYR A 43 3.65 -1.29 -4.76
N GLY A 44 4.51 -0.39 -4.33
CA GLY A 44 4.90 0.74 -5.13
C GLY A 44 5.68 0.31 -6.36
N ARG A 45 5.63 1.14 -7.38
CA ARG A 45 6.32 0.84 -8.63
C ARG A 45 7.77 1.27 -8.55
N SER A 46 8.64 0.45 -9.14
CA SER A 46 10.01 0.86 -9.36
C SER A 46 10.06 1.78 -10.56
N ARG A 47 10.74 2.89 -10.42
CA ARG A 47 10.93 3.82 -11.52
C ARG A 47 12.23 3.50 -12.23
N LEU A 48 12.16 3.35 -13.54
CA LEU A 48 13.32 3.06 -14.37
C LEU A 48 14.13 1.92 -13.76
N PHE A 49 13.46 0.80 -13.54
CA PHE A 49 14.11 -0.41 -13.03
C PHE A 49 14.79 -0.17 -11.69
N GLY A 50 14.24 0.71 -10.90
CA GLY A 50 14.79 1.00 -9.59
C GLY A 50 15.82 2.08 -9.53
N LEU A 51 16.23 2.61 -10.67
CA LEU A 51 17.26 3.66 -10.70
C LEU A 51 16.78 4.94 -10.07
N LEU A 52 15.50 5.27 -10.23
CA LEU A 52 14.92 6.47 -9.65
C LEU A 52 14.12 6.15 -8.38
N GLY A 53 14.35 4.97 -7.82
CA GLY A 53 13.67 4.59 -6.61
C GLY A 53 12.30 3.99 -6.85
N ARG A 54 11.54 3.81 -5.78
CA ARG A 54 10.21 3.23 -5.82
C ARG A 54 9.21 4.20 -5.22
N THR A 55 7.98 4.13 -5.70
CA THR A 55 6.88 4.80 -5.01
C THR A 55 6.58 4.04 -3.72
N ASP A 56 5.96 4.74 -2.78
CA ASP A 56 5.59 4.10 -1.52
C ASP A 56 4.53 3.04 -1.76
N ASP A 57 4.59 1.98 -0.95
CA ASP A 57 3.54 0.99 -0.94
C ASP A 57 2.27 1.59 -0.38
N ILE A 58 1.14 1.10 -0.86
CA ILE A 58 -0.15 1.55 -0.37
C ILE A 58 -0.72 0.46 0.52
N MET A 59 -1.05 0.84 1.74
CA MET A 59 -1.61 -0.09 2.72
C MET A 59 -3.06 0.28 2.96
N ILE A 60 -3.95 -0.65 2.68
CA ILE A 60 -5.38 -0.42 2.78
C ILE A 60 -5.95 -1.34 3.86
N PRO A 61 -6.48 -0.76 4.94
CA PRO A 61 -7.11 -1.58 5.97
C PRO A 61 -8.26 -2.40 5.41
N TRP A 62 -8.42 -3.59 5.94
CA TRP A 62 -9.46 -4.50 5.47
C TRP A 62 -10.84 -3.88 5.51
N GLU A 63 -11.09 -3.04 6.54
CA GLU A 63 -12.37 -2.37 6.71
C GLU A 63 -12.69 -1.40 5.59
N ASN A 64 -11.70 -0.96 4.86
CA ASN A 64 -11.90 0.01 3.78
C ASN A 64 -12.19 -0.65 2.45
N ILE A 65 -12.27 -1.96 2.42
CA ILE A 65 -12.63 -2.68 1.20
C ILE A 65 -14.15 -2.76 1.14
N ASP A 66 -14.71 -2.18 0.08
CA ASP A 66 -16.15 -2.18 -0.11
C ASP A 66 -16.63 -3.42 -0.83
N VAL A 67 -15.98 -3.75 -1.92
CA VAL A 67 -16.42 -4.85 -2.79
C VAL A 67 -15.21 -5.57 -3.33
N ILE A 68 -15.26 -6.88 -3.33
CA ILE A 68 -14.32 -7.72 -4.05
C ILE A 68 -15.08 -8.31 -5.22
N GLY A 69 -14.81 -7.78 -6.41
CA GLY A 69 -15.47 -8.23 -7.62
C GLY A 69 -14.67 -9.29 -8.35
N ASP A 70 -15.10 -9.61 -9.55
CA ASP A 70 -14.43 -10.64 -10.33
C ASP A 70 -13.05 -10.19 -10.79
N GLU A 71 -12.92 -8.96 -11.21
CA GLU A 71 -11.67 -8.45 -11.77
C GLU A 71 -11.12 -7.26 -10.99
N THR A 72 -11.91 -6.69 -10.09
CA THR A 72 -11.52 -5.48 -9.37
C THR A 72 -11.84 -5.61 -7.90
N ILE A 73 -11.11 -4.83 -7.10
CA ILE A 73 -11.40 -4.64 -5.68
C ILE A 73 -11.67 -3.17 -5.50
N LEU A 74 -12.84 -2.84 -5.00
CA LEU A 74 -13.23 -1.45 -4.80
C LEU A 74 -13.00 -1.08 -3.34
N VAL A 75 -12.23 -0.02 -3.13
CA VAL A 75 -11.86 0.39 -1.78
C VAL A 75 -12.24 1.85 -1.56
N ASN A 76 -12.44 2.18 -0.32
CA ASN A 76 -12.70 3.56 0.10
C ASN A 76 -11.49 4.02 0.89
N HIS A 77 -10.50 4.53 0.18
CA HIS A 77 -9.22 4.87 0.75
C HIS A 77 -8.93 6.35 0.52
N THR A 78 -8.70 7.07 1.60
CA THR A 78 -8.35 8.47 1.49
C THR A 78 -6.86 8.58 1.24
N ILE A 79 -6.53 9.08 0.04
CA ILE A 79 -5.14 9.31 -0.31
C ILE A 79 -4.84 10.77 0.04
N TYR A 80 -4.15 10.94 1.13
CA TYR A 80 -3.69 12.26 1.51
C TYR A 80 -2.46 12.64 0.71
N ALA A 81 -2.06 13.88 0.82
CA ALA A 81 -0.73 14.27 0.41
C ALA A 81 0.32 13.55 1.22
N SER A 82 -0.10 12.69 2.10
CA SER A 82 0.76 11.96 2.99
C SER A 82 1.79 11.07 2.32
N PRO A 83 1.58 10.50 1.13
CA PRO A 83 2.67 9.74 0.51
C PRO A 83 3.93 10.58 0.35
N GLN A 84 3.76 11.81 -0.11
CA GLN A 84 4.91 12.71 -0.21
C GLN A 84 5.43 13.09 1.16
N ARG A 85 4.53 13.39 2.07
CA ARG A 85 4.94 13.79 3.41
C ARG A 85 5.65 12.65 4.11
N ARG A 86 5.14 11.45 3.96
CA ARG A 86 5.78 10.29 4.55
C ARG A 86 7.15 10.06 3.93
N LYS A 87 7.24 10.22 2.63
CA LYS A 87 8.49 10.09 1.94
C LYS A 87 9.50 11.12 2.44
N GLN A 88 9.05 12.34 2.59
CA GLN A 88 9.89 13.37 3.15
C GLN A 88 10.29 13.05 4.57
N SER A 89 9.38 12.50 5.34
CA SER A 89 9.67 12.14 6.73
C SER A 89 10.76 11.09 6.79
N LEU A 90 10.66 10.06 5.96
CA LEU A 90 11.69 9.04 5.91
C LEU A 90 13.02 9.63 5.45
N TRP A 91 12.95 10.48 4.46
CA TRP A 91 14.13 11.14 3.94
C TRP A 91 14.76 12.03 5.00
N SER A 92 13.93 12.76 5.73
CA SER A 92 14.40 13.61 6.81
C SER A 92 15.05 12.81 7.92
N GLN A 93 14.44 11.68 8.29
CA GLN A 93 14.99 10.82 9.32
C GLN A 93 16.33 10.24 8.87
N PHE A 94 16.39 9.82 7.63
CA PHE A 94 17.63 9.28 7.09
C PHE A 94 18.72 10.34 7.08
N PHE A 95 18.37 11.52 6.61
CA PHE A 95 19.28 12.64 6.54
C PHE A 95 19.77 13.05 7.92
N TRP A 96 18.82 13.12 8.84
CA TRP A 96 19.11 13.45 10.23
C TRP A 96 20.06 12.44 10.83
N ARG A 97 19.83 11.18 10.53
CA ARG A 97 20.67 10.11 11.04
C ARG A 97 22.09 10.20 10.49
N ILE A 98 22.21 10.58 9.26
CA ILE A 98 23.53 10.77 8.65
C ILE A 98 24.26 11.93 9.31
N ILE A 99 23.56 13.04 9.47
CA ILE A 99 24.16 14.23 10.04
C ILE A 99 24.50 14.06 11.51
N ASN A 100 23.58 13.46 12.24
CA ASN A 100 23.71 13.32 13.69
C ASN A 100 23.96 11.89 14.14
N GLY A 101 24.24 11.02 13.21
CA GLY A 101 24.28 9.60 13.49
C GLY A 101 25.32 9.20 14.51
N ARG A 102 26.37 9.95 14.60
CA ARG A 102 27.44 9.62 15.53
C ARG A 102 27.06 9.90 16.96
N LYS A 103 26.02 10.63 17.15
CA LYS A 103 25.53 10.91 18.49
C LYS A 103 24.73 9.76 19.06
N VAL A 104 24.36 8.85 18.20
CA VAL A 104 23.48 7.76 18.60
C VAL A 104 24.28 6.48 18.80
#